data_8eb810ba0bc17dc943411bcb84de61aa
#
_entry.id   8eb810ba0bc17dc943411bcb84de61aa
#
_cell.length_a   1.000
_cell.length_b   1.000
_cell.length_c   1.000
_cell.angle_alpha   90.00
_cell.angle_beta   90.00
_cell.angle_gamma   90.00
#
_symmetry.space_group_name_H-M   'P 1'
#
loop_
_entity.id
_entity.type
_entity.pdbx_description
1 polymer ?
#
loop_
_entity_poly.entity_id
_entity_poly.type
_entity_poly.pdbx_seq_one_letter_code
_entity_poly.pdbx_strand_id
1 'polypeptide(L)'
;MKSKIVGIVFILGSLYYLVAEAISAFSFNDTLVSTYLFHTISELGIPNINSPLSFLMNSAFIIIGLTFIFCNFYKFKDFIIKNKTVFYILTLIAAIGVIIVALIHAGNPVTDGYHSLGAIMAILGGNLLIIIV
;
A
#
# COMPACT_ATOMS: atom_id res chain seq x y z
N MET A 1 16.96 11.49 -18.36
CA MET A 1 16.16 12.36 -17.47
C MET A 1 14.93 11.63 -16.90
N LYS A 2 14.06 11.07 -17.75
CA LYS A 2 12.81 10.37 -17.31
C LYS A 2 13.02 9.21 -16.32
N SER A 3 14.06 8.39 -16.50
CA SER A 3 14.37 7.25 -15.60
C SER A 3 14.74 7.69 -14.18
N LYS A 4 15.47 8.81 -14.03
CA LYS A 4 15.84 9.35 -12.71
C LYS A 4 14.62 9.83 -11.93
N ILE A 5 13.66 10.48 -12.61
CA ILE A 5 12.42 10.97 -11.97
C ILE A 5 11.62 9.79 -11.41
N VAL A 6 11.44 8.73 -12.18
CA VAL A 6 10.72 7.53 -11.71
C VAL A 6 11.40 6.89 -10.50
N GLY A 7 12.73 6.77 -10.53
CA GLY A 7 13.49 6.28 -9.38
C GLY A 7 13.30 7.15 -8.13
N ILE A 8 13.33 8.48 -8.29
CA ILE A 8 13.10 9.42 -7.18
C ILE A 8 11.68 9.27 -6.62
N VAL A 9 10.67 9.24 -7.49
CA VAL A 9 9.27 9.08 -7.07
C VAL A 9 9.07 7.76 -6.33
N PHE A 10 9.67 6.67 -6.82
CA PHE A 10 9.59 5.37 -6.17
C PHE A 10 10.24 5.40 -4.77
N ILE A 11 11.44 5.96 -4.65
CA ILE A 11 12.16 6.07 -3.37
C ILE A 11 11.37 6.95 -2.39
N LEU A 12 10.90 8.12 -2.83
CA LEU A 12 10.17 9.04 -1.97
C LEU A 12 8.82 8.46 -1.51
N GLY A 13 8.08 7.79 -2.41
CA GLY A 13 6.82 7.14 -2.07
C GLY A 13 7.01 6.00 -1.07
N SER A 14 8.03 5.16 -1.27
CA SER A 14 8.37 4.07 -0.35
C SER A 14 8.87 4.59 1.00
N LEU A 15 9.71 5.62 1.00
CA LEU A 15 10.21 6.23 2.23
C LEU A 15 9.07 6.89 3.02
N TYR A 16 8.17 7.60 2.33
CA TYR A 16 6.98 8.17 2.96
C TYR A 16 6.12 7.10 3.64
N TYR A 17 5.89 5.95 2.96
CA TYR A 17 5.15 4.84 3.52
C TYR A 17 5.79 4.35 4.82
N LEU A 18 7.09 4.06 4.82
CA LEU A 18 7.82 3.56 5.99
C LEU A 18 7.81 4.56 7.16
N VAL A 19 7.98 5.85 6.88
CA VAL A 19 7.96 6.89 7.90
C VAL A 19 6.55 7.06 8.48
N ALA A 20 5.52 7.07 7.63
CA ALA A 20 4.14 7.19 8.06
C ALA A 20 3.69 5.99 8.89
N GLU A 21 4.07 4.78 8.49
CA GLU A 21 3.83 3.55 9.27
C GLU A 21 4.50 3.64 10.64
N ALA A 22 5.79 3.96 10.69
CA ALA A 22 6.52 4.06 11.96
C ALA A 22 5.88 5.10 12.90
N ILE A 23 5.56 6.30 12.40
CA ILE A 23 4.93 7.36 13.19
C ILE A 23 3.55 6.90 13.67
N SER A 24 2.74 6.26 12.82
CA SER A 24 1.42 5.75 13.18
C SER A 24 1.52 4.65 14.24
N ALA A 25 2.48 3.73 14.10
CA ALA A 25 2.72 2.67 15.08
C ALA A 25 3.19 3.21 16.44
N PHE A 26 4.07 4.23 16.46
CA PHE A 26 4.49 4.89 17.69
C PHE A 26 3.36 5.67 18.39
N SER A 27 2.39 6.14 17.65
CA SER A 27 1.22 6.86 18.18
C SER A 27 0.07 5.93 18.57
N PHE A 28 0.14 4.65 18.20
CA PHE A 28 -0.89 3.68 18.52
C PHE A 28 -0.99 3.47 20.03
N ASN A 29 -2.21 3.33 20.53
CA ASN A 29 -2.48 3.26 22.00
C ASN A 29 -2.15 1.86 22.56
N ASP A 30 -0.94 1.40 22.29
CA ASP A 30 -0.35 0.16 22.82
C ASP A 30 1.18 0.30 22.84
N THR A 31 1.88 -0.67 23.39
CA THR A 31 3.35 -0.71 23.29
C THR A 31 3.76 -0.98 21.84
N LEU A 32 4.88 -0.41 21.38
CA LEU A 32 5.37 -0.61 20.02
C LEU A 32 5.56 -2.09 19.68
N VAL A 33 6.05 -2.88 20.64
CA VAL A 33 6.23 -4.33 20.48
C VAL A 33 4.89 -5.03 20.29
N SER A 34 3.89 -4.70 21.12
CA SER A 34 2.54 -5.25 21.01
C SER A 34 1.89 -4.85 19.67
N THR A 35 2.05 -3.61 19.27
CA THR A 35 1.52 -3.10 17.99
C THR A 35 2.01 -3.94 16.81
N TYR A 36 3.30 -4.23 16.73
CA TYR A 36 3.83 -5.03 15.61
C TYR A 36 3.60 -6.55 15.73
N LEU A 37 3.39 -7.07 16.94
CA LEU A 37 3.18 -8.52 17.12
C LEU A 37 1.71 -8.93 16.99
N PHE A 38 0.77 -8.08 17.37
CA PHE A 38 -0.64 -8.45 17.51
C PHE A 38 -1.61 -7.64 16.64
N HIS A 39 -1.15 -6.56 16.00
CA HIS A 39 -1.97 -5.73 15.13
C HIS A 39 -1.48 -5.78 13.69
N THR A 40 -2.41 -5.65 12.75
CA THR A 40 -2.07 -5.52 11.34
C THR A 40 -1.73 -4.07 11.00
N ILE A 41 -0.89 -3.87 9.98
CA ILE A 41 -0.54 -2.51 9.53
C ILE A 41 -1.80 -1.72 9.12
N SER A 42 -2.82 -2.39 8.59
CA SER A 42 -4.07 -1.74 8.21
C SER A 42 -4.89 -1.23 9.41
N GLU A 43 -4.71 -1.82 10.59
CA GLU A 43 -5.34 -1.32 11.83
C GLU A 43 -4.84 0.06 12.23
N LEU A 44 -3.58 0.39 11.89
CA LEU A 44 -3.04 1.74 12.08
C LEU A 44 -3.82 2.81 11.28
N GLY A 45 -4.53 2.39 10.23
CA GLY A 45 -5.39 3.24 9.41
C GLY A 45 -6.84 3.34 9.87
N ILE A 46 -7.25 2.62 10.93
CA ILE A 46 -8.63 2.68 11.43
C ILE A 46 -8.84 3.94 12.27
N PRO A 47 -9.73 4.88 11.87
CA PRO A 47 -9.98 6.09 12.64
C PRO A 47 -10.69 5.77 13.97
N ASN A 48 -9.94 5.58 15.02
CA ASN A 48 -10.46 5.33 16.35
C ASN A 48 -9.51 5.87 17.44
N ILE A 49 -9.88 5.71 18.71
CA ILE A 49 -9.10 6.20 19.86
C ILE A 49 -7.71 5.53 19.94
N ASN A 50 -7.57 4.33 19.40
CA ASN A 50 -6.30 3.59 19.46
C ASN A 50 -5.33 4.02 18.35
N SER A 51 -5.82 4.62 17.27
CA SER A 51 -5.01 5.08 16.14
C SER A 51 -5.24 6.57 15.83
N PRO A 52 -4.70 7.47 16.64
CA PRO A 52 -4.95 8.92 16.50
C PRO A 52 -4.36 9.49 15.20
N LEU A 53 -3.36 8.83 14.61
CA LEU A 53 -2.73 9.22 13.33
C LEU A 53 -3.14 8.32 12.17
N SER A 54 -4.32 7.71 12.22
CA SER A 54 -4.86 6.85 11.14
C SER A 54 -4.87 7.52 9.77
N PHE A 55 -5.12 8.83 9.71
CA PHE A 55 -5.08 9.60 8.46
C PHE A 55 -3.70 9.56 7.78
N LEU A 56 -2.62 9.54 8.57
CA LEU A 56 -1.25 9.47 8.07
C LEU A 56 -1.01 8.12 7.41
N MET A 57 -1.40 7.01 8.06
CA MET A 57 -1.28 5.68 7.49
C MET A 57 -2.14 5.51 6.23
N ASN A 58 -3.38 5.99 6.24
CA ASN A 58 -4.25 5.94 5.06
C ASN A 58 -3.69 6.75 3.88
N SER A 59 -3.11 7.93 4.15
CA SER A 59 -2.44 8.71 3.12
C SER A 59 -1.24 7.96 2.53
N ALA A 60 -0.50 7.21 3.35
CA ALA A 60 0.62 6.40 2.91
C ALA A 60 0.18 5.27 1.98
N PHE A 61 -0.91 4.58 2.29
CA PHE A 61 -1.51 3.57 1.40
C PHE A 61 -1.93 4.18 0.05
N ILE A 62 -2.57 5.34 0.04
CA ILE A 62 -2.96 6.01 -1.20
C ILE A 62 -1.72 6.39 -2.02
N ILE A 63 -0.73 7.01 -1.40
CA ILE A 63 0.49 7.46 -2.07
C ILE A 63 1.27 6.29 -2.64
N ILE A 64 1.42 5.18 -1.91
CA ILE A 64 2.13 4.01 -2.44
C ILE A 64 1.37 3.37 -3.61
N GLY A 65 0.03 3.29 -3.55
CA GLY A 65 -0.79 2.81 -4.65
C GLY A 65 -0.61 3.65 -5.92
N LEU A 66 -0.66 4.99 -5.80
CA LEU A 66 -0.41 5.91 -6.92
C LEU A 66 1.03 5.82 -7.44
N THR A 67 2.00 5.65 -6.54
CA THR A 67 3.41 5.45 -6.91
C THR A 67 3.59 4.17 -7.73
N PHE A 68 2.92 3.09 -7.35
CA PHE A 68 2.91 1.83 -8.11
C PHE A 68 2.39 2.03 -9.53
N ILE A 69 1.24 2.68 -9.69
CA ILE A 69 0.67 2.99 -11.01
C ILE A 69 1.67 3.82 -11.82
N PHE A 70 2.11 4.94 -11.28
CA PHE A 70 3.01 5.86 -12.00
C PHE A 70 4.30 5.16 -12.44
N CYS A 71 5.01 4.51 -11.53
CA CYS A 71 6.30 3.90 -11.84
C CYS A 71 6.18 2.75 -12.85
N ASN A 72 5.17 1.89 -12.69
CA ASN A 72 4.99 0.73 -13.53
C ASN A 72 4.54 1.13 -14.96
N PHE A 73 3.58 2.03 -15.09
CA PHE A 73 3.11 2.47 -16.41
C PHE A 73 4.10 3.39 -17.13
N TYR A 74 4.89 4.16 -16.38
CA TYR A 74 5.77 5.14 -17.01
C TYR A 74 7.13 4.56 -17.40
N LYS A 75 7.72 3.69 -16.57
CA LYS A 75 9.09 3.22 -16.81
C LYS A 75 9.29 1.71 -16.66
N PHE A 76 8.74 1.09 -15.63
CA PHE A 76 9.03 -0.32 -15.38
C PHE A 76 8.52 -1.23 -16.49
N LYS A 77 7.49 -0.83 -17.23
CA LYS A 77 7.03 -1.50 -18.46
C LYS A 77 8.15 -1.75 -19.50
N ASP A 78 9.20 -0.92 -19.49
CA ASP A 78 10.30 -1.04 -20.44
C ASP A 78 11.21 -2.25 -20.14
N PHE A 79 11.19 -2.73 -18.89
CA PHE A 79 11.93 -3.90 -18.45
C PHE A 79 11.16 -5.20 -18.68
N ILE A 80 9.85 -5.13 -18.95
CA ILE A 80 9.02 -6.30 -19.15
C ILE A 80 9.11 -6.75 -20.60
N ILE A 81 9.71 -7.92 -20.82
CA ILE A 81 9.93 -8.49 -22.16
C ILE A 81 8.67 -9.23 -22.65
N LYS A 82 8.01 -9.95 -21.73
CA LYS A 82 6.83 -10.78 -22.03
C LYS A 82 5.65 -10.37 -21.14
N ASN A 83 4.43 -10.69 -21.60
CA ASN A 83 3.21 -10.56 -20.79
C ASN A 83 2.92 -9.15 -20.26
N LYS A 84 3.21 -8.10 -21.05
CA LYS A 84 2.95 -6.69 -20.64
C LYS A 84 1.52 -6.46 -20.17
N THR A 85 0.53 -7.10 -20.80
CA THR A 85 -0.87 -6.97 -20.39
C THR A 85 -1.09 -7.51 -18.98
N VAL A 86 -0.53 -8.67 -18.66
CA VAL A 86 -0.61 -9.25 -17.30
C VAL A 86 0.06 -8.33 -16.28
N PHE A 87 1.22 -7.77 -16.61
CA PHE A 87 1.92 -6.81 -15.77
C PHE A 87 1.06 -5.58 -15.45
N TYR A 88 0.38 -5.00 -16.44
CA TYR A 88 -0.50 -3.86 -16.21
C TYR A 88 -1.73 -4.21 -15.36
N ILE A 89 -2.35 -5.37 -15.63
CA ILE A 89 -3.49 -5.84 -14.86
C ILE A 89 -3.10 -6.04 -13.39
N LEU A 90 -1.99 -6.72 -13.12
CA LEU A 90 -1.51 -6.95 -11.76
C LEU A 90 -1.12 -5.64 -11.06
N THR A 91 -0.51 -4.69 -11.79
CA THR A 91 -0.23 -3.34 -11.25
C THR A 91 -1.51 -2.65 -10.78
N LEU A 92 -2.56 -2.68 -11.59
CA LEU A 92 -3.84 -2.07 -11.24
C LEU A 92 -4.50 -2.81 -10.07
N ILE A 93 -4.50 -4.14 -10.09
CA ILE A 93 -5.03 -4.95 -8.97
C ILE A 93 -4.33 -4.59 -7.67
N ALA A 94 -3.00 -4.58 -7.65
CA ALA A 94 -2.22 -4.25 -6.45
C ALA A 94 -2.51 -2.82 -5.96
N ALA A 95 -2.46 -1.84 -6.86
CA ALA A 95 -2.66 -0.43 -6.52
C ALA A 95 -4.09 -0.14 -6.04
N ILE A 96 -5.11 -0.67 -6.73
CA ILE A 96 -6.51 -0.54 -6.32
C ILE A 96 -6.72 -1.23 -4.97
N GLY A 97 -6.14 -2.40 -4.76
CA GLY A 97 -6.20 -3.12 -3.49
C GLY A 97 -5.70 -2.28 -2.32
N VAL A 98 -4.52 -1.66 -2.44
CA VAL A 98 -3.96 -0.77 -1.42
C VAL A 98 -4.84 0.46 -1.17
N ILE A 99 -5.43 1.05 -2.22
CA ILE A 99 -6.33 2.20 -2.09
C ILE A 99 -7.65 1.78 -1.39
N ILE A 100 -8.18 0.60 -1.68
CA ILE A 100 -9.35 0.06 -0.97
C ILE A 100 -9.06 -0.08 0.52
N VAL A 101 -7.90 -0.63 0.89
CA VAL A 101 -7.46 -0.75 2.29
C VAL A 101 -7.44 0.62 3.00
N ALA A 102 -7.01 1.67 2.30
CA ALA A 102 -6.98 3.04 2.84
C ALA A 102 -8.36 3.65 3.05
N LEU A 103 -9.31 3.35 2.19
CA LEU A 103 -10.63 4.00 2.16
C LEU A 103 -11.71 3.20 2.91
N ILE A 104 -11.56 1.89 2.96
CA ILE A 104 -12.51 0.96 3.59
C ILE A 104 -11.81 0.30 4.76
N HIS A 105 -12.10 0.79 5.97
CA HIS A 105 -11.43 0.34 7.19
C HIS A 105 -11.94 -1.03 7.64
N ALA A 106 -11.05 -1.83 8.24
CA ALA A 106 -11.41 -3.09 8.88
C ALA A 106 -12.28 -2.86 10.14
N GLY A 107 -12.94 -3.92 10.60
CA GLY A 107 -13.72 -3.92 11.83
C GLY A 107 -15.15 -3.41 11.70
N ASN A 108 -15.60 -2.98 10.53
CA ASN A 108 -17.00 -2.70 10.26
C ASN A 108 -17.68 -3.94 9.64
N PRO A 109 -18.66 -4.58 10.30
CA PRO A 109 -19.25 -5.84 9.82
C PRO A 109 -19.82 -5.78 8.39
N VAL A 110 -20.22 -4.58 7.92
CA VAL A 110 -20.80 -4.39 6.58
C VAL A 110 -19.72 -4.29 5.51
N THR A 111 -18.57 -3.69 5.82
CA THR A 111 -17.53 -3.34 4.84
C THR A 111 -16.24 -4.15 4.99
N ASP A 112 -16.10 -4.95 6.04
CA ASP A 112 -14.89 -5.72 6.34
C ASP A 112 -14.50 -6.68 5.22
N GLY A 113 -15.47 -7.27 4.54
CA GLY A 113 -15.21 -8.10 3.35
C GLY A 113 -14.55 -7.35 2.21
N TYR A 114 -14.88 -6.07 1.99
CA TYR A 114 -14.24 -5.24 0.97
C TYR A 114 -12.81 -4.85 1.38
N HIS A 115 -12.59 -4.55 2.67
CA HIS A 115 -11.25 -4.34 3.21
C HIS A 115 -10.34 -5.55 2.99
N SER A 116 -10.82 -6.73 3.37
CA SER A 116 -10.12 -8.00 3.20
C SER A 116 -9.82 -8.29 1.72
N LEU A 117 -10.78 -8.03 0.83
CA LEU A 117 -10.57 -8.15 -0.62
C LEU A 117 -9.46 -7.20 -1.09
N GLY A 118 -9.48 -5.95 -0.64
CA GLY A 118 -8.43 -4.97 -0.95
C GLY A 118 -7.05 -5.45 -0.50
N ALA A 119 -6.95 -5.99 0.71
CA ALA A 119 -5.70 -6.54 1.24
C ALA A 119 -5.20 -7.73 0.40
N ILE A 120 -6.08 -8.67 0.04
CA ILE A 120 -5.74 -9.80 -0.84
C ILE A 120 -5.25 -9.30 -2.20
N MET A 121 -5.93 -8.35 -2.82
CA MET A 121 -5.54 -7.75 -4.10
C MET A 121 -4.16 -7.08 -4.00
N ALA A 122 -3.89 -6.34 -2.94
CA ALA A 122 -2.61 -5.68 -2.71
C ALA A 122 -1.47 -6.71 -2.57
N ILE A 123 -1.65 -7.70 -1.70
CA ILE A 123 -0.62 -8.70 -1.39
C ILE A 123 -0.38 -9.62 -2.60
N LEU A 124 -1.43 -10.24 -3.14
CA LEU A 124 -1.25 -11.18 -4.26
C LEU A 124 -0.81 -10.44 -5.52
N GLY A 125 -1.43 -9.30 -5.85
CA GLY A 125 -1.06 -8.51 -7.02
C GLY A 125 0.40 -8.05 -6.95
N GLY A 126 0.84 -7.54 -5.79
CA GLY A 126 2.22 -7.10 -5.58
C GLY A 126 3.23 -8.24 -5.67
N ASN A 127 2.97 -9.38 -5.03
CA ASN A 127 3.88 -10.52 -5.07
C ASN A 127 3.95 -11.17 -6.47
N LEU A 128 2.82 -11.27 -7.18
CA LEU A 128 2.81 -11.79 -8.54
C LEU A 128 3.57 -10.88 -9.52
N LEU A 129 3.53 -9.55 -9.31
CA LEU A 129 4.35 -8.62 -10.09
C LEU A 129 5.84 -8.94 -9.98
N ILE A 130 6.34 -9.29 -8.78
CA ILE A 130 7.75 -9.64 -8.58
C ILE A 130 8.12 -10.91 -9.34
N ILE A 131 7.20 -11.87 -9.45
CA ILE A 131 7.45 -13.14 -10.12
C ILE A 131 7.52 -13.00 -11.65
N ILE A 132 6.78 -12.04 -12.23
CA ILE A 132 6.72 -11.89 -13.70
C ILE A 132 7.72 -10.87 -14.26
N VAL A 133 8.42 -10.13 -13.41
CA VAL A 133 9.51 -9.20 -13.79
C VAL A 133 10.82 -9.94 -13.87
#